data_3fbb4fcd05d6f685b1d86328fd662ba5
#
_entry.id   3fbb4fcd05d6f685b1d86328fd662ba5
#
_cell.length_a   1.000
_cell.length_b   1.000
_cell.length_c   1.000
_cell.angle_alpha   90.00
_cell.angle_beta   90.00
_cell.angle_gamma   90.00
#
_symmetry.space_group_name_H-M   'P 1'
#
loop_
_entity.id
_entity.type
_entity.pdbx_description
1 polymer ?
#
loop_
_entity_poly.entity_id
_entity_poly.type
_entity_poly.pdbx_seq_one_letter_code
_entity_poly.pdbx_strand_id
1 'polypeptide(L)'
;SSVIKMVLSCTHKGYSMKYKKPLREPYNKRLQERHKLSDVEYGKLRISKMLPGLQDKEIFDFLCLISQETSSEAIVCGGSSMQILDTTDILSKIKVPCLILTGSEDIVVSKEKSLFLYDKIKNALHIEIKGVGHAPYCENALEFNEKISSFLST
;
A
#
# COMPACT_ATOMS: atom_id res chain seq x y z
N SER A 1 10.68 -23.45 -8.14
CA SER A 1 10.38 -22.14 -7.53
C SER A 1 10.70 -22.20 -6.04
N SER A 2 11.35 -21.17 -5.52
CA SER A 2 11.66 -21.07 -4.08
C SER A 2 10.55 -20.41 -3.27
N VAL A 3 9.53 -19.84 -3.91
CA VAL A 3 8.35 -19.25 -3.25
C VAL A 3 7.30 -20.31 -3.03
N ILE A 4 6.92 -20.53 -1.77
CA ILE A 4 5.92 -21.54 -1.37
C ILE A 4 4.58 -20.93 -0.96
N LYS A 5 4.58 -19.71 -0.43
CA LYS A 5 3.40 -18.91 -0.07
C LYS A 5 3.67 -17.45 -0.33
N MET A 6 2.63 -16.64 -0.51
CA MET A 6 2.73 -15.20 -0.79
C MET A 6 1.73 -14.41 0.07
N VAL A 7 2.17 -13.28 0.60
CA VAL A 7 1.29 -12.31 1.28
C VAL A 7 1.33 -10.99 0.51
N LEU A 8 0.18 -10.47 0.17
CA LEU A 8 0.00 -9.18 -0.52
C LEU A 8 -0.84 -8.27 0.37
N SER A 9 -0.21 -7.26 0.98
CA SER A 9 -0.88 -6.33 1.89
C SER A 9 -1.07 -4.97 1.25
N CYS A 10 -2.30 -4.44 1.28
CA CYS A 10 -2.65 -3.09 0.85
C CYS A 10 -2.05 -2.72 -0.52
N THR A 11 -2.19 -3.59 -1.50
CA THR A 11 -1.53 -3.46 -2.81
C THR A 11 -2.49 -3.67 -3.98
N HIS A 12 -2.03 -3.37 -5.20
CA HIS A 12 -2.80 -3.50 -6.43
C HIS A 12 -1.94 -3.82 -7.66
N LYS A 13 -2.57 -4.17 -8.77
CA LYS A 13 -1.92 -4.59 -10.01
C LYS A 13 -1.13 -3.51 -10.77
N GLY A 14 -1.22 -2.26 -10.36
CA GLY A 14 -0.82 -1.08 -11.13
C GLY A 14 -2.02 -0.44 -11.84
N TYR A 15 -1.75 0.59 -12.66
CA TYR A 15 -2.82 1.34 -13.32
C TYR A 15 -2.94 1.08 -14.82
N SER A 16 -2.00 0.35 -15.42
CA SER A 16 -2.04 -0.08 -16.84
C SER A 16 -2.17 1.07 -17.84
N MET A 17 -1.64 2.26 -17.50
CA MET A 17 -1.73 3.42 -18.38
C MET A 17 -0.67 3.36 -19.47
N LYS A 18 -0.99 3.86 -20.66
CA LYS A 18 -0.05 3.90 -21.80
C LYS A 18 1.03 4.98 -21.69
N TYR A 19 0.93 5.86 -20.70
CA TYR A 19 1.81 7.02 -20.55
C TYR A 19 2.25 7.24 -19.10
N LYS A 20 3.45 7.77 -18.94
CA LYS A 20 4.04 8.11 -17.64
C LYS A 20 3.63 9.51 -17.16
N LYS A 21 3.32 10.41 -18.07
CA LYS A 21 2.93 11.80 -17.82
C LYS A 21 1.77 12.21 -18.71
N PRO A 22 0.89 13.13 -18.26
CA PRO A 22 0.93 13.77 -16.95
C PRO A 22 0.70 12.77 -15.81
N LEU A 23 1.16 13.11 -14.60
CA LEU A 23 0.88 12.33 -13.41
C LEU A 23 -0.62 12.31 -13.12
N ARG A 24 -1.13 11.17 -12.65
CA ARG A 24 -2.49 11.08 -12.13
C ARG A 24 -2.71 12.05 -10.97
N GLU A 25 -3.97 12.47 -10.82
CA GLU A 25 -4.33 13.47 -9.81
C GLU A 25 -3.79 13.17 -8.40
N PRO A 26 -3.86 11.95 -7.83
CA PRO A 26 -3.34 11.69 -6.49
C PRO A 26 -1.83 11.94 -6.35
N TYR A 27 -1.05 11.69 -7.40
CA TYR A 27 0.39 11.98 -7.41
C TYR A 27 0.69 13.46 -7.61
N ASN A 28 -0.09 14.14 -8.48
CA ASN A 28 0.01 15.59 -8.66
C ASN A 28 -0.32 16.32 -7.36
N LYS A 29 -1.40 15.93 -6.68
CA LYS A 29 -1.76 16.50 -5.37
C LYS A 29 -0.66 16.30 -4.35
N ARG A 30 -0.11 15.09 -4.27
CA ARG A 30 1.02 14.79 -3.39
C ARG A 30 2.24 15.64 -3.69
N LEU A 31 2.55 15.88 -4.97
CA LEU A 31 3.65 16.73 -5.40
C LEU A 31 3.40 18.20 -5.02
N GLN A 32 2.18 18.70 -5.19
CA GLN A 32 1.79 20.04 -4.77
C GLN A 32 1.88 20.20 -3.24
N GLU A 33 1.43 19.23 -2.47
CA GLU A 33 1.57 19.19 -1.01
C GLU A 33 3.05 19.24 -0.63
N ARG A 34 3.92 18.48 -1.32
CA ARG A 34 5.37 18.47 -1.07
C ARG A 34 6.03 19.81 -1.34
N HIS A 35 5.55 20.58 -2.34
CA HIS A 35 6.09 21.91 -2.66
C HIS A 35 5.57 23.02 -1.77
N LYS A 36 4.37 22.88 -1.21
CA LYS A 36 3.70 23.92 -0.45
C LYS A 36 3.97 23.87 1.05
N LEU A 37 4.24 22.68 1.57
CA LEU A 37 4.39 22.43 3.00
C LEU A 37 5.88 22.38 3.36
N SER A 38 6.20 22.76 4.59
CA SER A 38 7.50 22.44 5.19
C SER A 38 7.67 20.92 5.30
N ASP A 39 8.91 20.47 5.45
CA ASP A 39 9.22 19.04 5.59
C ASP A 39 8.43 18.39 6.73
N VAL A 40 8.35 19.07 7.88
CA VAL A 40 7.61 18.60 9.06
C VAL A 40 6.10 18.49 8.79
N GLU A 41 5.51 19.50 8.18
CA GLU A 41 4.08 19.50 7.85
C GLU A 41 3.75 18.43 6.82
N TYR A 42 4.61 18.27 5.81
CA TYR A 42 4.44 17.24 4.80
C TYR A 42 4.52 15.83 5.42
N GLY A 43 5.52 15.57 6.27
CA GLY A 43 5.67 14.29 6.95
C GLY A 43 4.41 13.94 7.76
N LYS A 44 3.94 14.88 8.60
CA LYS A 44 2.73 14.72 9.42
C LYS A 44 1.48 14.46 8.54
N LEU A 45 1.29 15.27 7.50
CA LEU A 45 0.15 15.12 6.59
C LEU A 45 0.14 13.73 5.91
N ARG A 46 1.32 13.26 5.48
CA ARG A 46 1.45 11.96 4.83
C ARG A 46 1.06 10.82 5.76
N ILE A 47 1.65 10.78 6.94
CA ILE A 47 1.42 9.69 7.88
C ILE A 47 -0.01 9.69 8.40
N SER A 48 -0.57 10.85 8.77
CA SER A 48 -1.97 10.95 9.20
C SER A 48 -2.97 10.45 8.14
N LYS A 49 -2.68 10.68 6.85
CA LYS A 49 -3.54 10.19 5.76
C LYS A 49 -3.39 8.70 5.48
N MET A 50 -2.16 8.18 5.59
CA MET A 50 -1.88 6.78 5.24
C MET A 50 -2.25 5.83 6.36
N LEU A 51 -2.11 6.25 7.61
CA LEU A 51 -2.20 5.42 8.81
C LEU A 51 -3.17 6.05 9.83
N PRO A 52 -4.47 6.14 9.50
CA PRO A 52 -5.44 6.79 10.38
C PRO A 52 -5.68 6.03 11.70
N GLY A 53 -5.39 4.73 11.73
CA GLY A 53 -5.52 3.87 12.91
C GLY A 53 -4.29 3.87 13.84
N LEU A 54 -3.20 4.56 13.47
CA LEU A 54 -1.95 4.52 14.23
C LEU A 54 -2.06 5.32 15.54
N GLN A 55 -2.04 4.61 16.67
CA GLN A 55 -2.14 5.20 18.02
C GLN A 55 -0.78 5.39 18.69
N ASP A 56 0.24 4.63 18.28
CA ASP A 56 1.59 4.73 18.86
C ASP A 56 2.29 6.01 18.40
N LYS A 57 2.50 6.91 19.36
CA LYS A 57 3.10 8.22 19.08
C LYS A 57 4.56 8.11 18.65
N GLU A 58 5.33 7.19 19.20
CA GLU A 58 6.75 7.04 18.87
C GLU A 58 6.89 6.53 17.43
N ILE A 59 6.09 5.55 17.04
CA ILE A 59 6.02 5.06 15.66
C ILE A 59 5.54 6.17 14.73
N PHE A 60 4.50 6.92 15.11
CA PHE A 60 4.00 8.05 14.32
C PHE A 60 5.09 9.10 14.07
N ASP A 61 5.76 9.56 15.12
CA ASP A 61 6.80 10.59 15.03
C ASP A 61 8.00 10.10 14.18
N PHE A 62 8.40 8.85 14.34
CA PHE A 62 9.45 8.21 13.54
C PHE A 62 9.09 8.15 12.05
N LEU A 63 7.88 7.72 11.72
CA LEU A 63 7.41 7.65 10.33
C LEU A 63 7.24 9.03 9.71
N CYS A 64 6.82 10.04 10.50
CA CYS A 64 6.78 11.43 10.06
C CYS A 64 8.18 11.92 9.68
N LEU A 65 9.19 11.64 10.52
CA LEU A 65 10.58 12.01 10.26
C LEU A 65 11.10 11.41 8.95
N ILE A 66 10.90 10.10 8.73
CA ILE A 66 11.29 9.43 7.47
C ILE A 66 10.54 10.03 6.28
N SER A 67 9.25 10.32 6.44
CA SER A 67 8.42 10.83 5.34
C SER A 67 8.83 12.24 4.89
N GLN A 68 9.47 13.03 5.77
CA GLN A 68 10.03 14.35 5.46
C GLN A 68 11.10 14.30 4.37
N GLU A 69 11.84 13.20 4.29
CA GLU A 69 12.94 13.01 3.33
C GLU A 69 12.45 12.68 1.91
N THR A 70 11.15 12.48 1.72
CA THR A 70 10.61 12.16 0.40
C THR A 70 10.79 13.33 -0.57
N SER A 71 11.64 13.18 -1.57
CA SER A 71 11.86 14.20 -2.58
C SER A 71 10.72 14.28 -3.60
N SER A 72 10.58 15.46 -4.24
CA SER A 72 9.65 15.62 -5.37
C SER A 72 9.95 14.68 -6.51
N GLU A 73 11.23 14.39 -6.76
CA GLU A 73 11.66 13.45 -7.78
C GLU A 73 11.20 12.03 -7.46
N ALA A 74 11.33 11.58 -6.22
CA ALA A 74 10.83 10.27 -5.77
C ALA A 74 9.31 10.15 -5.99
N ILE A 75 8.53 11.20 -5.73
CA ILE A 75 7.09 11.23 -5.98
C ILE A 75 6.79 11.10 -7.49
N VAL A 76 7.51 11.84 -8.33
CA VAL A 76 7.34 11.82 -9.79
C VAL A 76 7.73 10.45 -10.36
N CYS A 77 8.89 9.92 -9.99
CA CYS A 77 9.37 8.63 -10.48
C CYS A 77 8.47 7.48 -10.03
N GLY A 78 8.13 7.42 -8.74
CA GLY A 78 7.25 6.39 -8.20
C GLY A 78 5.84 6.46 -8.82
N GLY A 79 5.25 7.66 -8.91
CA GLY A 79 3.95 7.87 -9.54
C GLY A 79 3.94 7.46 -11.01
N SER A 80 4.95 7.87 -11.77
CA SER A 80 5.10 7.50 -13.19
C SER A 80 5.25 5.99 -13.40
N SER A 81 6.01 5.33 -12.53
CA SER A 81 6.20 3.87 -12.58
C SER A 81 4.89 3.13 -12.28
N MET A 82 4.16 3.56 -11.25
CA MET A 82 2.87 2.97 -10.91
C MET A 82 1.82 3.17 -12.00
N GLN A 83 1.87 4.29 -12.74
CA GLN A 83 0.94 4.54 -13.84
C GLN A 83 1.04 3.50 -14.94
N ILE A 84 2.24 3.14 -15.34
CA ILE A 84 2.46 2.17 -16.44
C ILE A 84 2.50 0.73 -15.96
N LEU A 85 2.70 0.49 -14.67
CA LEU A 85 2.72 -0.86 -14.11
C LEU A 85 1.40 -1.58 -14.44
N ASP A 86 1.53 -2.79 -14.95
CA ASP A 86 0.42 -3.72 -15.13
C ASP A 86 0.90 -5.16 -14.88
N THR A 87 0.39 -5.75 -13.81
CA THR A 87 0.68 -7.14 -13.46
C THR A 87 -0.47 -8.09 -13.80
N THR A 88 -1.49 -7.64 -14.53
CA THR A 88 -2.71 -8.41 -14.80
C THR A 88 -2.40 -9.78 -15.40
N ASP A 89 -1.51 -9.86 -16.39
CA ASP A 89 -1.20 -11.09 -17.13
C ASP A 89 -0.43 -12.13 -16.30
N ILE A 90 0.15 -11.75 -15.17
CA ILE A 90 0.88 -12.67 -14.30
C ILE A 90 0.04 -13.20 -13.13
N LEU A 91 -1.06 -12.52 -12.74
CA LEU A 91 -1.86 -12.89 -11.58
C LEU A 91 -2.40 -14.32 -11.68
N SER A 92 -2.93 -14.73 -12.84
CA SER A 92 -3.44 -16.08 -13.07
C SER A 92 -2.34 -17.16 -13.09
N LYS A 93 -1.08 -16.75 -13.23
CA LYS A 93 0.10 -17.64 -13.21
C LYS A 93 0.60 -17.91 -11.79
N ILE A 94 0.14 -17.17 -10.79
CA ILE A 94 0.46 -17.41 -9.39
C ILE A 94 -0.27 -18.68 -8.95
N LYS A 95 0.49 -19.73 -8.62
CA LYS A 95 -0.04 -21.06 -8.24
C LYS A 95 0.10 -21.35 -6.74
N VAL A 96 0.97 -20.62 -6.06
CA VAL A 96 1.16 -20.77 -4.62
C VAL A 96 -0.02 -20.17 -3.85
N PRO A 97 -0.33 -20.66 -2.65
CA PRO A 97 -1.30 -20.03 -1.78
C PRO A 97 -0.94 -18.55 -1.56
N CYS A 98 -1.93 -17.67 -1.65
CA CYS A 98 -1.75 -16.24 -1.55
C CYS A 98 -2.72 -15.65 -0.52
N LEU A 99 -2.22 -14.89 0.44
CA LEU A 99 -3.04 -14.12 1.37
C LEU A 99 -3.07 -12.67 0.92
N ILE A 100 -4.27 -12.11 0.74
CA ILE A 100 -4.48 -10.70 0.43
C ILE A 100 -5.04 -10.02 1.68
N LEU A 101 -4.30 -9.07 2.22
CA LEU A 101 -4.68 -8.27 3.38
C LEU A 101 -5.07 -6.86 2.96
N THR A 102 -6.18 -6.35 3.50
CA THR A 102 -6.62 -4.96 3.30
C THR A 102 -6.91 -4.29 4.64
N GLY A 103 -6.65 -2.99 4.73
CA GLY A 103 -7.15 -2.17 5.83
C GLY A 103 -8.50 -1.56 5.48
N SER A 104 -9.45 -1.52 6.42
CA SER A 104 -10.79 -0.97 6.17
C SER A 104 -10.78 0.54 5.91
N GLU A 105 -9.76 1.24 6.41
CA GLU A 105 -9.57 2.70 6.29
C GLU A 105 -8.48 3.07 5.27
N ASP A 106 -8.04 2.14 4.41
CA ASP A 106 -6.99 2.41 3.42
C ASP A 106 -7.50 3.31 2.30
N ILE A 107 -7.13 4.59 2.35
CA ILE A 107 -7.43 5.58 1.31
C ILE A 107 -6.37 5.62 0.18
N VAL A 108 -5.25 4.91 0.32
CA VAL A 108 -4.17 4.85 -0.67
C VAL A 108 -4.48 3.80 -1.72
N VAL A 109 -4.82 2.60 -1.25
CA VAL A 109 -5.26 1.49 -2.10
C VAL A 109 -6.64 1.05 -1.67
N SER A 110 -7.65 1.44 -2.45
CA SER A 110 -9.02 1.04 -2.13
C SER A 110 -9.19 -0.47 -2.13
N LYS A 111 -10.10 -0.96 -1.30
CA LYS A 111 -10.41 -2.39 -1.15
C LYS A 111 -10.66 -3.07 -2.50
N GLU A 112 -11.40 -2.42 -3.40
CA GLU A 112 -11.74 -2.97 -4.73
C GLU A 112 -10.49 -3.29 -5.56
N LYS A 113 -9.42 -2.47 -5.45
CA LYS A 113 -8.17 -2.72 -6.16
C LYS A 113 -7.44 -3.96 -5.64
N SER A 114 -7.48 -4.19 -4.34
CA SER A 114 -6.92 -5.40 -3.74
C SER A 114 -7.81 -6.61 -4.01
N LEU A 115 -9.14 -6.47 -3.99
CA LEU A 115 -10.07 -7.53 -4.37
C LEU A 115 -9.93 -7.96 -5.83
N PHE A 116 -9.51 -7.06 -6.72
CA PHE A 116 -9.16 -7.47 -8.08
C PHE A 116 -8.03 -8.53 -8.11
N LEU A 117 -7.05 -8.42 -7.21
CA LEU A 117 -6.00 -9.46 -7.08
C LEU A 117 -6.60 -10.78 -6.57
N TYR A 118 -7.48 -10.71 -5.58
CA TYR A 118 -8.20 -11.87 -5.04
C TYR A 118 -8.96 -12.62 -6.13
N ASP A 119 -9.69 -11.91 -6.99
CA ASP A 119 -10.47 -12.50 -8.07
C ASP A 119 -9.61 -13.16 -9.17
N LYS A 120 -8.37 -12.67 -9.36
CA LYS A 120 -7.48 -13.16 -10.42
C LYS A 120 -6.50 -14.24 -9.99
N ILE A 121 -6.20 -14.34 -8.70
CA ILE A 121 -5.27 -15.33 -8.14
C ILE A 121 -6.07 -16.53 -7.62
N LYS A 122 -5.97 -17.66 -8.31
CA LYS A 122 -6.81 -18.86 -8.06
C LYS A 122 -6.78 -19.35 -6.60
N ASN A 123 -5.62 -19.31 -5.96
CA ASN A 123 -5.42 -19.83 -4.59
C ASN A 123 -5.28 -18.69 -3.59
N ALA A 124 -6.04 -17.60 -3.76
CA ALA A 124 -6.03 -16.47 -2.87
C ALA A 124 -7.07 -16.61 -1.74
N LEU A 125 -6.69 -16.12 -0.55
CA LEU A 125 -7.57 -15.81 0.57
C LEU A 125 -7.57 -14.29 0.76
N HIS A 126 -8.68 -13.72 1.20
CA HIS A 126 -8.78 -12.30 1.53
C HIS A 126 -9.17 -12.12 2.98
N ILE A 127 -8.46 -11.25 3.68
CA ILE A 127 -8.76 -10.81 5.05
C ILE A 127 -8.71 -9.29 5.10
N GLU A 128 -9.72 -8.69 5.71
CA GLU A 128 -9.77 -7.25 6.01
C GLU A 128 -9.50 -7.03 7.49
N ILE A 129 -8.52 -6.18 7.81
CA ILE A 129 -8.23 -5.74 9.17
C ILE A 129 -8.98 -4.42 9.41
N LYS A 130 -9.82 -4.40 10.45
CA LYS A 130 -10.70 -3.27 10.75
C LYS A 130 -9.96 -2.13 11.44
N GLY A 131 -10.36 -0.89 11.14
CA GLY A 131 -9.85 0.32 11.78
C GLY A 131 -8.39 0.68 11.44
N VAL A 132 -7.81 0.07 10.41
CA VAL A 132 -6.45 0.35 9.95
C VAL A 132 -6.43 0.82 8.49
N GLY A 133 -5.43 1.62 8.14
CA GLY A 133 -5.22 2.14 6.80
C GLY A 133 -4.22 1.33 5.98
N HIS A 134 -3.26 2.04 5.39
CA HIS A 134 -2.35 1.49 4.37
C HIS A 134 -1.20 0.63 4.91
N ALA A 135 -0.89 0.74 6.19
CA ALA A 135 0.18 -0.06 6.81
C ALA A 135 -0.31 -0.80 8.06
N PRO A 136 -1.15 -1.83 7.89
CA PRO A 136 -1.70 -2.61 9.02
C PRO A 136 -0.62 -3.11 9.99
N TYR A 137 0.55 -3.42 9.48
CA TYR A 137 1.70 -3.87 10.28
C TYR A 137 2.25 -2.80 11.25
N CYS A 138 1.96 -1.51 11.02
CA CYS A 138 2.28 -0.43 11.95
C CYS A 138 1.08 -0.07 12.84
N GLU A 139 -0.14 -0.18 12.31
CA GLU A 139 -1.36 0.30 12.95
C GLU A 139 -1.97 -0.73 13.93
N ASN A 140 -1.89 -2.02 13.59
CA ASN A 140 -2.34 -3.15 14.40
C ASN A 140 -1.42 -4.36 14.17
N ALA A 141 -0.17 -4.24 14.63
CA ALA A 141 0.86 -5.25 14.42
C ALA A 141 0.48 -6.63 14.98
N LEU A 142 -0.25 -6.65 16.11
CA LEU A 142 -0.67 -7.91 16.74
C LEU A 142 -1.58 -8.70 15.80
N GLU A 143 -2.69 -8.13 15.39
CA GLU A 143 -3.65 -8.79 14.48
C GLU A 143 -3.01 -9.11 13.14
N PHE A 144 -2.23 -8.16 12.55
CA PHE A 144 -1.52 -8.39 11.31
C PHE A 144 -0.61 -9.63 11.38
N ASN A 145 0.19 -9.75 12.43
CA ASN A 145 1.09 -10.88 12.62
C ASN A 145 0.33 -12.19 12.88
N GLU A 146 -0.78 -12.17 13.63
CA GLU A 146 -1.63 -13.34 13.84
C GLU A 146 -2.18 -13.90 12.51
N LYS A 147 -2.72 -13.02 11.64
CA LYS A 147 -3.26 -13.45 10.34
C LYS A 147 -2.18 -14.06 9.45
N ILE A 148 -1.00 -13.43 9.40
CA ILE A 148 0.13 -13.96 8.61
C ILE A 148 0.63 -15.28 9.20
N SER A 149 0.85 -15.37 10.49
CA SER A 149 1.35 -16.59 11.15
C SER A 149 0.39 -17.75 10.96
N SER A 150 -0.91 -17.50 11.11
CA SER A 150 -1.95 -18.51 10.84
C SER A 150 -1.90 -19.00 9.40
N PHE A 151 -1.82 -18.09 8.42
CA PHE A 151 -1.71 -18.46 7.01
C PHE A 151 -0.42 -19.21 6.67
N LEU A 152 0.71 -18.84 7.28
CA LEU A 152 1.99 -19.50 6.99
C LEU A 152 2.08 -20.90 7.61
N SER A 153 1.34 -21.18 8.71
CA SER A 153 1.35 -22.45 9.43
C SER A 153 0.44 -23.51 8.78
N THR A 154 -0.49 -23.15 7.92
CA THR A 154 -1.34 -24.06 7.14
C THR A 154 -0.62 -24.57 5.91
#